data_406b28ccc855eea80de10c0446069289
#
_entry.id   406b28ccc855eea80de10c0446069289
#
_cell.length_a   1.000
_cell.length_b   1.000
_cell.length_c   1.000
_cell.angle_alpha   90.00
_cell.angle_beta   90.00
_cell.angle_gamma   90.00
#
_symmetry.space_group_name_H-M   'P 1'
#
loop_
_entity.id
_entity.type
_entity.pdbx_description
1 polymer ?
#
loop_
_entity_poly.entity_id
_entity_poly.type
_entity_poly.pdbx_seq_one_letter_code
_entity_poly.pdbx_strand_id
1 'polypeptide(L)'
;GLAAFTNAAMATGTWGLVQQDLAESGVTDMTLGFGPRLIEKERCAYLRPVIVHADSPDRGVVAKEYMFPFTSVVRCPQSQFLKKIGPTLICTALTADASLIDNLTESTDVDRLNIGAIATNRLNWLQPHEGNLTDFLFRSRAYQHAPLS
;
A
#
# COMPACT_ATOMS: atom_id res chain seq x y z
N GLY A 1 -2.89 -14.72 -7.57
CA GLY A 1 -1.69 -15.55 -7.76
C GLY A 1 -0.64 -15.23 -6.71
N LEU A 2 0.36 -16.10 -6.56
CA LEU A 2 1.50 -15.82 -5.70
C LEU A 2 2.52 -14.97 -6.46
N ALA A 3 3.15 -14.00 -5.78
CA ALA A 3 4.29 -13.28 -6.33
C ALA A 3 5.53 -14.19 -6.26
N ALA A 4 6.17 -14.42 -7.41
CA ALA A 4 7.38 -15.21 -7.52
C ALA A 4 8.62 -14.32 -7.34
N PHE A 5 9.52 -14.75 -6.47
CA PHE A 5 10.86 -14.19 -6.35
C PHE A 5 11.82 -15.06 -7.16
N THR A 6 12.50 -14.47 -8.12
CA THR A 6 13.51 -15.16 -8.92
C THR A 6 14.79 -15.47 -8.12
N ASN A 7 14.96 -14.79 -6.99
CA ASN A 7 16.03 -14.99 -6.03
C ASN A 7 15.46 -15.40 -4.68
N ALA A 8 15.69 -16.64 -4.24
CA ALA A 8 15.21 -17.15 -2.97
C ALA A 8 15.72 -16.34 -1.77
N ALA A 9 16.95 -15.82 -1.82
CA ALA A 9 17.50 -14.98 -0.76
C ALA A 9 16.70 -13.68 -0.57
N MET A 10 16.17 -13.09 -1.65
CA MET A 10 15.29 -11.92 -1.54
C MET A 10 13.96 -12.27 -0.85
N ALA A 11 13.36 -13.41 -1.17
CA ALA A 11 12.15 -13.86 -0.49
C ALA A 11 12.38 -14.09 1.00
N THR A 12 13.49 -14.73 1.35
CA THR A 12 13.90 -14.97 2.75
C THR A 12 14.14 -13.66 3.49
N GLY A 13 14.87 -12.72 2.87
CA GLY A 13 15.11 -11.39 3.44
C GLY A 13 13.83 -10.61 3.65
N THR A 14 12.93 -10.59 2.65
CA THR A 14 11.62 -9.95 2.76
C THR A 14 10.79 -10.57 3.87
N TRP A 15 10.77 -11.91 3.97
CA TRP A 15 10.07 -12.58 5.05
C TRP A 15 10.65 -12.25 6.43
N GLY A 16 11.97 -12.13 6.55
CA GLY A 16 12.62 -11.71 7.79
C GLY A 16 12.18 -10.31 8.26
N LEU A 17 12.03 -9.36 7.33
CA LEU A 17 11.49 -8.02 7.64
C LEU A 17 10.03 -8.10 8.11
N VAL A 18 9.20 -8.87 7.42
CA VAL A 18 7.79 -9.06 7.81
C VAL A 18 7.69 -9.67 9.20
N GLN A 19 8.52 -10.66 9.52
CA GLN A 19 8.53 -11.28 10.86
C GLN A 19 8.86 -10.28 11.97
N GLN A 20 9.75 -9.34 11.72
CA GLN A 20 10.04 -8.26 12.67
C GLN A 20 8.81 -7.39 12.92
N ASP A 21 8.08 -7.02 11.88
CA ASP A 21 6.88 -6.21 12.01
C ASP A 21 5.71 -6.99 12.65
N LEU A 22 5.61 -8.30 12.38
CA LEU A 22 4.61 -9.15 13.03
C LEU A 22 4.89 -9.36 14.53
N ALA A 23 6.11 -9.14 14.98
CA ALA A 23 6.48 -9.19 16.40
C ALA A 23 6.10 -7.92 17.17
N GLU A 24 5.64 -6.85 16.49
CA GLU A 24 5.18 -5.63 17.15
C GLU A 24 3.94 -5.94 18.01
N SER A 25 3.93 -5.42 19.25
CA SER A 25 2.77 -5.54 20.13
C SER A 25 1.54 -4.89 19.51
N GLY A 26 0.38 -5.55 19.60
CA GLY A 26 -0.87 -5.07 19.00
C GLY A 26 -1.05 -5.43 17.52
N VAL A 27 -0.12 -6.21 16.94
CA VAL A 27 -0.20 -6.76 15.59
C VAL A 27 -0.50 -8.25 15.65
N THR A 28 -1.46 -8.70 14.87
CA THR A 28 -1.87 -10.11 14.80
C THR A 28 -1.90 -10.58 13.35
N ASP A 29 -1.17 -11.65 13.03
CA ASP A 29 -1.25 -12.31 11.72
C ASP A 29 -2.53 -13.15 11.63
N MET A 30 -3.49 -12.68 10.86
CA MET A 30 -4.78 -13.34 10.65
C MET A 30 -4.68 -14.55 9.72
N THR A 31 -3.57 -14.72 9.06
CA THR A 31 -3.33 -15.77 8.06
C THR A 31 -2.36 -16.86 8.54
N LEU A 32 -1.98 -16.84 9.80
CA LEU A 32 -0.98 -17.76 10.38
C LEU A 32 -1.34 -19.23 10.14
N GLY A 33 -2.63 -19.59 10.18
CA GLY A 33 -3.13 -20.96 10.01
C GLY A 33 -3.05 -21.53 8.58
N PHE A 34 -2.69 -20.73 7.58
CA PHE A 34 -2.66 -21.17 6.16
C PHE A 34 -1.37 -21.87 5.74
N GLY A 35 -0.48 -22.18 6.67
CA GLY A 35 0.74 -22.95 6.45
C GLY A 35 1.99 -22.07 6.23
N PRO A 36 3.12 -22.67 5.79
CA PRO A 36 4.39 -21.97 5.64
C PRO A 36 4.27 -20.74 4.75
N ARG A 37 4.86 -19.62 5.15
CA ARG A 37 4.85 -18.37 4.40
C ARG A 37 5.81 -18.42 3.23
N LEU A 38 7.04 -18.81 3.49
CA LEU A 38 8.07 -18.99 2.47
C LEU A 38 7.92 -20.38 1.86
N ILE A 39 7.82 -20.43 0.54
CA ILE A 39 7.77 -21.66 -0.25
C ILE A 39 8.90 -21.59 -1.24
N GLU A 40 9.92 -22.43 -1.04
CA GLU A 40 11.08 -22.53 -1.93
C GLU A 40 10.86 -23.60 -3.00
N LYS A 41 11.35 -23.31 -4.20
CA LYS A 41 11.39 -24.18 -5.36
C LYS A 41 12.81 -24.12 -5.96
N GLU A 42 13.14 -25.02 -6.86
CA GLU A 42 14.49 -25.13 -7.42
C GLU A 42 15.09 -23.81 -7.95
N ARG A 43 14.27 -22.95 -8.56
CA ARG A 43 14.72 -21.72 -9.23
C ARG A 43 13.96 -20.47 -8.81
N CYS A 44 13.09 -20.56 -7.83
CA CYS A 44 12.31 -19.42 -7.35
C CYS A 44 11.79 -19.68 -5.95
N ALA A 45 11.32 -18.63 -5.30
CA ALA A 45 10.59 -18.72 -4.05
C ALA A 45 9.30 -17.92 -4.12
N TYR A 46 8.37 -18.23 -3.24
CA TYR A 46 7.09 -17.55 -3.12
C TYR A 46 6.86 -17.17 -1.67
N LEU A 47 6.27 -16.00 -1.45
CA LEU A 47 5.66 -15.63 -0.19
C LEU A 47 4.14 -15.73 -0.30
N ARG A 48 3.52 -16.46 0.62
CA ARG A 48 2.07 -16.50 0.72
C ARG A 48 1.54 -15.15 1.19
N PRO A 49 0.35 -14.74 0.72
CA PRO A 49 -0.28 -13.52 1.18
C PRO A 49 -0.38 -13.46 2.71
N VAL A 50 -0.17 -12.27 3.26
CA VAL A 50 -0.28 -11.99 4.68
C VAL A 50 -1.35 -10.93 4.90
N ILE A 51 -2.26 -11.19 5.82
CA ILE A 51 -3.24 -10.24 6.32
C ILE A 51 -2.99 -10.06 7.81
N VAL A 52 -2.73 -8.84 8.22
CA VAL A 52 -2.55 -8.51 9.63
C VAL A 52 -3.70 -7.66 10.15
N HIS A 53 -4.05 -7.85 11.40
CA HIS A 53 -4.88 -6.93 12.16
C HIS A 53 -3.98 -6.12 13.09
N ALA A 54 -4.09 -4.79 13.04
CA ALA A 54 -3.43 -3.89 13.97
C ALA A 54 -4.48 -3.25 14.90
N ASP A 55 -4.16 -3.12 16.18
CA ASP A 55 -5.06 -2.54 17.18
C ASP A 55 -5.12 -1.01 17.13
N SER A 56 -4.14 -0.38 16.45
CA SER A 56 -4.04 1.07 16.27
C SER A 56 -3.53 1.43 14.87
N PRO A 57 -4.05 2.52 14.27
CA PRO A 57 -3.52 3.05 13.01
C PRO A 57 -2.08 3.59 13.12
N ASP A 58 -1.56 3.74 14.32
CA ASP A 58 -0.20 4.21 14.58
C ASP A 58 0.84 3.08 14.65
N ARG A 59 0.44 1.83 14.46
CA ARG A 59 1.38 0.71 14.36
C ARG A 59 2.23 0.82 13.10
N GLY A 60 3.54 0.57 13.25
CA GLY A 60 4.48 0.69 12.14
C GLY A 60 4.13 -0.14 10.92
N VAL A 61 3.54 -1.33 11.13
CA VAL A 61 3.10 -2.25 10.07
C VAL A 61 1.98 -1.68 9.19
N VAL A 62 1.18 -0.74 9.70
CA VAL A 62 0.01 -0.19 8.97
C VAL A 62 0.43 0.65 7.76
N ALA A 63 1.55 1.37 7.88
CA ALA A 63 2.10 2.22 6.82
C ALA A 63 3.14 1.50 5.93
N LYS A 64 3.34 0.18 6.12
CA LYS A 64 4.34 -0.57 5.35
C LYS A 64 3.78 -1.19 4.09
N GLU A 65 4.59 -1.14 3.05
CA GLU A 65 4.37 -1.81 1.78
C GLU A 65 5.47 -2.83 1.52
N TYR A 66 5.09 -3.99 1.01
CA TYR A 66 6.00 -5.08 0.66
C TYR A 66 5.79 -5.53 -0.78
N MET A 67 6.85 -6.01 -1.42
CA MET A 67 6.82 -6.51 -2.80
C MET A 67 6.18 -7.90 -2.93
N PHE A 68 5.16 -8.17 -2.13
CA PHE A 68 4.30 -9.37 -2.22
C PHE A 68 2.91 -9.03 -1.64
N PRO A 69 1.88 -9.87 -1.86
CA PRO A 69 0.53 -9.59 -1.35
C PRO A 69 0.51 -9.50 0.19
N PHE A 70 0.45 -8.29 0.68
CA PHE A 70 0.41 -7.95 2.10
C PHE A 70 -0.67 -6.90 2.32
N THR A 71 -1.42 -7.00 3.41
CA THR A 71 -2.38 -5.97 3.80
C THR A 71 -2.53 -5.89 5.30
N SER A 72 -2.71 -4.66 5.78
CA SER A 72 -3.04 -4.36 7.17
C SER A 72 -4.52 -3.96 7.28
N VAL A 73 -5.19 -4.44 8.32
CA VAL A 73 -6.56 -4.09 8.67
C VAL A 73 -6.53 -3.42 10.03
N VAL A 74 -7.07 -2.22 10.12
CA VAL A 74 -7.07 -1.44 11.35
C VAL A 74 -8.38 -0.67 11.50
N ARG A 75 -8.85 -0.51 12.73
CA ARG A 75 -9.96 0.40 13.02
C ARG A 75 -9.45 1.81 13.24
N CYS A 76 -10.08 2.77 12.59
CA CYS A 76 -9.76 4.18 12.74
C CYS A 76 -11.08 4.98 12.85
N PRO A 77 -11.21 5.93 13.79
CA PRO A 77 -12.34 6.85 13.79
C PRO A 77 -12.40 7.64 12.48
N GLN A 78 -13.57 7.76 11.88
CA GLN A 78 -13.75 8.45 10.60
C GLN A 78 -13.20 9.88 10.63
N SER A 79 -13.38 10.59 11.75
CA SER A 79 -12.84 11.95 11.95
C SER A 79 -11.31 12.05 11.93
N GLN A 80 -10.61 10.93 12.05
CA GLN A 80 -9.14 10.87 12.02
C GLN A 80 -8.61 10.24 10.73
N PHE A 81 -9.48 9.68 9.90
CA PHE A 81 -9.10 8.85 8.76
C PHE A 81 -8.12 9.56 7.82
N LEU A 82 -8.47 10.74 7.30
CA LEU A 82 -7.62 11.48 6.37
C LEU A 82 -6.25 11.82 6.98
N LYS A 83 -6.23 12.24 8.25
CA LYS A 83 -4.97 12.53 8.94
C LYS A 83 -4.10 11.28 9.11
N LYS A 84 -4.72 10.11 9.33
CA LYS A 84 -3.99 8.86 9.56
C LYS A 84 -3.51 8.21 8.27
N ILE A 85 -4.29 8.31 7.18
CA ILE A 85 -3.88 7.77 5.88
C ILE A 85 -2.74 8.59 5.28
N GLY A 86 -2.75 9.93 5.47
CA GLY A 86 -1.74 10.83 4.91
C GLY A 86 -1.66 10.79 3.39
N PRO A 87 -0.56 11.25 2.80
CA PRO A 87 -0.34 11.19 1.36
C PRO A 87 -0.39 9.75 0.84
N THR A 88 -1.30 9.49 -0.11
CA THR A 88 -1.51 8.15 -0.66
C THR A 88 -1.83 8.20 -2.15
N LEU A 89 -1.28 7.24 -2.91
CA LEU A 89 -1.52 7.14 -4.35
C LEU A 89 -2.98 6.80 -4.67
N ILE A 90 -3.59 5.89 -3.91
CA ILE A 90 -4.94 5.39 -4.23
C ILE A 90 -5.74 5.22 -2.94
N CYS A 91 -6.93 5.80 -2.93
CA CYS A 91 -7.94 5.54 -1.91
C CYS A 91 -9.22 5.02 -2.56
N THR A 92 -9.77 3.91 -2.06
CA THR A 92 -11.12 3.46 -2.41
C THR A 92 -11.99 3.51 -1.16
N ALA A 93 -12.95 4.43 -1.13
CA ALA A 93 -13.87 4.61 -0.03
C ALA A 93 -15.22 3.93 -0.30
N LEU A 94 -15.53 2.91 0.50
CA LEU A 94 -16.82 2.22 0.50
C LEU A 94 -17.77 2.94 1.48
N THR A 95 -18.32 4.08 1.06
CA THR A 95 -19.14 4.91 1.92
C THR A 95 -20.28 5.57 1.15
N ALA A 96 -21.36 5.89 1.86
CA ALA A 96 -22.44 6.75 1.42
C ALA A 96 -22.53 8.03 2.27
N ASP A 97 -21.60 8.26 3.18
CA ASP A 97 -21.51 9.45 4.01
C ASP A 97 -21.04 10.65 3.17
N ALA A 98 -21.94 11.59 2.91
CA ALA A 98 -21.67 12.76 2.10
C ALA A 98 -20.52 13.61 2.65
N SER A 99 -20.45 13.78 3.97
CA SER A 99 -19.39 14.57 4.61
C SER A 99 -18.00 13.94 4.43
N LEU A 100 -17.92 12.61 4.50
CA LEU A 100 -16.65 11.92 4.23
C LEU A 100 -16.28 12.01 2.75
N ILE A 101 -17.26 11.89 1.85
CA ILE A 101 -17.02 12.01 0.40
C ILE A 101 -16.52 13.42 0.06
N ASP A 102 -17.13 14.47 0.61
CA ASP A 102 -16.71 15.86 0.39
C ASP A 102 -15.27 16.06 0.91
N ASN A 103 -14.97 15.62 2.14
CA ASN A 103 -13.64 15.74 2.72
C ASN A 103 -12.57 15.00 1.89
N LEU A 104 -12.90 13.81 1.38
CA LEU A 104 -11.98 13.04 0.51
C LEU A 104 -11.76 13.73 -0.83
N THR A 105 -12.81 14.32 -1.41
CA THR A 105 -12.76 15.01 -2.70
C THR A 105 -11.94 16.31 -2.61
N GLU A 106 -12.01 17.00 -1.48
CA GLU A 106 -11.24 18.23 -1.23
C GLU A 106 -9.78 17.95 -0.81
N SER A 107 -9.47 16.72 -0.39
CA SER A 107 -8.14 16.37 0.08
C SER A 107 -7.13 16.36 -1.08
N THR A 108 -6.01 17.02 -0.87
CA THR A 108 -4.85 17.00 -1.77
C THR A 108 -3.88 15.85 -1.49
N ASP A 109 -4.16 15.04 -0.46
CA ASP A 109 -3.30 13.93 -0.05
C ASP A 109 -3.62 12.61 -0.77
N VAL A 110 -4.70 12.59 -1.57
CA VAL A 110 -5.13 11.40 -2.32
C VAL A 110 -5.01 11.66 -3.82
N ASP A 111 -4.08 11.00 -4.49
CA ASP A 111 -3.83 11.20 -5.92
C ASP A 111 -4.95 10.61 -6.78
N ARG A 112 -5.43 9.42 -6.45
CA ARG A 112 -6.57 8.76 -7.13
C ARG A 112 -7.61 8.33 -6.12
N LEU A 113 -8.78 8.93 -6.22
CA LEU A 113 -9.93 8.63 -5.36
C LEU A 113 -10.98 7.82 -6.11
N ASN A 114 -11.39 6.71 -5.52
CA ASN A 114 -12.55 5.94 -5.95
C ASN A 114 -13.62 5.98 -4.86
N ILE A 115 -14.85 6.28 -5.22
CA ILE A 115 -16.00 6.20 -4.31
C ILE A 115 -16.88 5.02 -4.73
N GLY A 116 -17.17 4.12 -3.79
CA GLY A 116 -17.92 2.91 -4.04
C GLY A 116 -17.05 1.66 -4.30
N ALA A 117 -17.67 0.59 -4.78
CA ALA A 117 -17.03 -0.71 -4.96
C ALA A 117 -16.17 -0.78 -6.24
N ILE A 118 -15.14 0.03 -6.29
CA ILE A 118 -14.18 0.08 -7.41
C ILE A 118 -12.84 -0.48 -6.92
N ALA A 119 -12.38 -1.55 -7.53
CA ALA A 119 -11.08 -2.13 -7.18
C ALA A 119 -9.93 -1.18 -7.57
N THR A 120 -8.91 -1.08 -6.72
CA THR A 120 -7.76 -0.16 -6.91
C THR A 120 -6.98 -0.43 -8.19
N ASN A 121 -6.98 -1.66 -8.68
CA ASN A 121 -6.32 -2.04 -9.95
C ASN A 121 -7.18 -1.79 -11.18
N ARG A 122 -8.41 -1.27 -11.05
CA ARG A 122 -9.28 -0.95 -12.17
C ARG A 122 -8.94 0.46 -12.66
N LEU A 123 -8.22 0.54 -13.77
CA LEU A 123 -7.81 1.79 -14.38
C LEU A 123 -8.88 2.32 -15.35
N ASN A 124 -9.04 3.64 -15.36
CA ASN A 124 -9.77 4.35 -16.39
C ASN A 124 -8.78 5.18 -17.22
N TRP A 125 -8.52 4.76 -18.45
CA TRP A 125 -7.54 5.40 -19.34
C TRP A 125 -7.91 6.82 -19.79
N LEU A 126 -9.14 7.29 -19.47
CA LEU A 126 -9.58 8.66 -19.71
C LEU A 126 -9.21 9.60 -18.54
N GLN A 127 -8.60 9.09 -17.49
CA GLN A 127 -8.18 9.84 -16.31
C GLN A 127 -6.68 9.69 -16.13
N PRO A 128 -6.02 10.66 -15.48
CA PRO A 128 -4.65 10.48 -15.02
C PRO A 128 -4.53 9.19 -14.18
N HIS A 129 -3.48 8.43 -14.42
CA HIS A 129 -3.27 7.18 -13.70
C HIS A 129 -3.01 7.42 -12.22
N GLU A 130 -2.12 8.36 -11.95
CA GLU A 130 -1.71 8.81 -10.63
C GLU A 130 -1.40 10.30 -10.71
N GLY A 131 -1.88 11.06 -9.73
CA GLY A 131 -1.64 12.49 -9.67
C GLY A 131 -2.43 13.31 -10.70
N ASN A 132 -2.19 14.60 -10.66
CA ASN A 132 -2.85 15.59 -11.49
C ASN A 132 -1.94 15.97 -12.67
N LEU A 133 -2.50 16.06 -13.88
CA LEU A 133 -1.75 16.46 -15.07
C LEU A 133 -1.10 17.84 -14.90
N THR A 134 -1.78 18.77 -14.24
CA THR A 134 -1.27 20.11 -13.97
C THR A 134 -0.02 20.05 -13.09
N ASP A 135 -0.06 19.26 -12.01
CA ASP A 135 1.09 19.08 -11.12
C ASP A 135 2.26 18.42 -11.86
N PHE A 136 1.98 17.44 -12.71
CA PHE A 136 3.00 16.82 -13.55
C PHE A 136 3.65 17.83 -14.51
N LEU A 137 2.89 18.70 -15.15
CA LEU A 137 3.41 19.67 -16.11
C LEU A 137 4.21 20.80 -15.44
N PHE A 138 3.86 21.19 -14.22
CA PHE A 138 4.51 22.28 -13.49
C PHE A 138 5.48 21.83 -12.40
N ARG A 139 5.68 20.52 -12.24
CA ARG A 139 6.66 20.00 -11.29
C ARG A 139 8.09 20.38 -11.70
N SER A 140 8.94 20.64 -10.71
CA SER A 140 10.37 20.85 -10.92
C SER A 140 11.00 19.61 -11.55
N ARG A 141 11.80 19.83 -12.60
CA ARG A 141 12.56 18.75 -13.25
C ARG A 141 13.93 18.56 -12.61
N ALA A 142 14.44 17.35 -12.63
CA ALA A 142 15.86 17.11 -12.40
C ALA A 142 16.64 17.68 -13.61
N TYR A 143 17.70 18.46 -13.32
CA TYR A 143 18.56 19.05 -14.33
C TYR A 143 20.02 18.78 -13.98
N GLN A 144 20.78 18.31 -14.95
CA GLN A 144 22.21 18.13 -14.84
C GLN A 144 22.88 18.75 -16.07
N HIS A 145 23.98 19.42 -15.85
CA HIS A 145 24.80 19.98 -16.91
C HIS A 145 26.25 19.56 -16.70
N ALA A 146 26.88 19.05 -17.74
CA ALA A 146 28.32 18.80 -17.78
C ALA A 146 28.95 19.69 -18.86
N PRO A 147 30.16 20.25 -18.64
CA PRO A 147 30.86 20.99 -19.68
C PRO A 147 31.14 20.06 -20.86
N LEU A 148 31.01 20.60 -22.07
CA LEU A 148 31.45 19.92 -23.28
C LEU A 148 32.98 19.87 -23.26
N SER A 149 33.54 18.68 -23.22
CA SER A 149 35.00 18.44 -23.38
C SER A 149 35.42 18.50 -24.81
#